data_491df469e154b2835d67685ba65c5c5d
#
_entry.id   491df469e154b2835d67685ba65c5c5d
#
_cell.length_a   1.000
_cell.length_b   1.000
_cell.length_c   1.000
_cell.angle_alpha   90.00
_cell.angle_beta   90.00
_cell.angle_gamma   90.00
#
_symmetry.space_group_name_H-M   'P 1'
#
loop_
_entity.id
_entity.type
_entity.pdbx_description
1 polymer ?
#
loop_
_entity_poly.entity_id
_entity_poly.type
_entity_poly.pdbx_seq_one_letter_code
_entity_poly.pdbx_strand_id
1 'polypeptide(L)'
;MQSMNILEVESLSVRFGESSAKAVEEISFGLAKGETLGIAGESGSGKTASILSILGLLQRATVEGSAKFEGQELIGAGNKLLNGIRGKRIGLVLQDPFAALDPVQTVGHQISEGLRASGWSKKRAMQHAVHLLEEVGVPSASERVNAYPHQFSGGMRQRVVIAMALAQDPDILIADEPTTALDVRIQKQVLDLMKQQCENRGMSLIVITHDLGIISHYTDRIIIMYAGKIVEESTRLKLFDQPLHPYTQGLLDCLPQIGSNGNDYLKTIRGQPPILGQLPSGCRYHPRCSFAESACTYGPHPPLIPIKWGRSACIQLDKFLDKSA
;
A
#
# COMPACT_ATOMS: atom_id res chain seq x y z
N MET A 1 16.66 -14.90 14.85
CA MET A 1 15.33 -14.69 15.48
C MET A 1 14.38 -14.37 14.35
N GLN A 2 13.37 -15.22 14.08
CA GLN A 2 12.29 -14.83 13.17
C GLN A 2 11.58 -13.64 13.81
N SER A 3 11.57 -12.49 13.13
CA SER A 3 10.80 -11.33 13.58
C SER A 3 9.32 -11.74 13.59
N MET A 4 8.67 -11.55 14.73
CA MET A 4 7.24 -11.86 14.86
C MET A 4 6.45 -10.89 14.00
N ASN A 5 5.60 -11.39 13.10
CA ASN A 5 4.74 -10.54 12.28
C ASN A 5 3.73 -9.82 13.17
N ILE A 6 3.58 -8.51 12.93
CA ILE A 6 2.53 -7.71 13.56
C ILE A 6 1.19 -7.86 12.82
N LEU A 7 1.26 -8.09 11.50
CA LEU A 7 0.10 -8.39 10.65
C LEU A 7 0.39 -9.66 9.84
N GLU A 8 -0.54 -10.61 9.86
CA GLU A 8 -0.49 -11.85 9.10
C GLU A 8 -1.74 -11.97 8.25
N VAL A 9 -1.57 -12.18 6.94
CA VAL A 9 -2.65 -12.33 5.98
C VAL A 9 -2.49 -13.68 5.30
N GLU A 10 -3.55 -14.51 5.34
CA GLU A 10 -3.55 -15.86 4.79
C GLU A 10 -4.75 -16.06 3.87
N SER A 11 -4.48 -16.45 2.62
CA SER A 11 -5.47 -16.81 1.59
C SER A 11 -6.61 -15.80 1.44
N LEU A 12 -6.29 -14.50 1.60
CA LEU A 12 -7.26 -13.41 1.51
C LEU A 12 -7.86 -13.34 0.12
N SER A 13 -9.19 -13.39 0.04
CA SER A 13 -9.96 -13.20 -1.20
C SER A 13 -11.04 -12.16 -1.01
N VAL A 14 -11.28 -11.35 -2.04
CA VAL A 14 -12.27 -10.26 -2.04
C VAL A 14 -13.13 -10.33 -3.29
N ARG A 15 -14.44 -10.32 -3.13
CA ARG A 15 -15.46 -10.23 -4.20
C ARG A 15 -16.39 -9.06 -3.95
N PHE A 16 -16.79 -8.36 -5.00
CA PHE A 16 -17.74 -7.25 -4.91
C PHE A 16 -19.12 -7.66 -5.45
N GLY A 17 -20.16 -7.33 -4.69
CA GLY A 17 -21.55 -7.62 -5.04
C GLY A 17 -21.81 -9.11 -5.27
N GLU A 18 -22.62 -9.41 -6.29
CA GLU A 18 -22.98 -10.80 -6.67
C GLU A 18 -22.01 -11.39 -7.72
N SER A 19 -20.96 -10.67 -8.07
CA SER A 19 -19.98 -11.15 -9.06
C SER A 19 -19.27 -12.40 -8.55
N SER A 20 -19.11 -13.40 -9.42
CA SER A 20 -18.26 -14.56 -9.15
C SER A 20 -16.76 -14.23 -9.22
N ALA A 21 -16.41 -13.12 -9.86
CA ALA A 21 -15.01 -12.73 -10.06
C ALA A 21 -14.41 -12.14 -8.79
N LYS A 22 -13.25 -12.67 -8.39
CA LYS A 22 -12.49 -12.19 -7.23
C LYS A 22 -11.57 -11.04 -7.65
N ALA A 23 -11.77 -9.86 -7.04
CA ALA A 23 -10.89 -8.70 -7.22
C ALA A 23 -9.52 -8.91 -6.54
N VAL A 24 -9.51 -9.73 -5.48
CA VAL A 24 -8.31 -10.26 -4.81
C VAL A 24 -8.55 -11.75 -4.62
N GLU A 25 -7.56 -12.57 -4.89
CA GLU A 25 -7.72 -14.00 -4.83
C GLU A 25 -6.53 -14.69 -4.17
N GLU A 26 -6.80 -15.25 -2.98
CA GLU A 26 -5.90 -16.10 -2.20
C GLU A 26 -4.50 -15.50 -2.00
N ILE A 27 -4.43 -14.21 -1.67
CA ILE A 27 -3.15 -13.58 -1.35
C ILE A 27 -2.75 -13.87 0.10
N SER A 28 -1.44 -14.09 0.30
CA SER A 28 -0.88 -14.32 1.63
C SER A 28 0.43 -13.55 1.79
N PHE A 29 0.53 -12.77 2.87
CA PHE A 29 1.74 -12.03 3.21
C PHE A 29 1.77 -11.70 4.71
N GLY A 30 2.93 -11.39 5.24
CA GLY A 30 3.09 -10.88 6.61
C GLY A 30 3.74 -9.50 6.59
N LEU A 31 3.62 -8.78 7.69
CA LEU A 31 4.34 -7.55 8.00
C LEU A 31 5.05 -7.75 9.34
N ALA A 32 6.37 -7.66 9.34
CA ALA A 32 7.12 -7.70 10.58
C ALA A 32 7.03 -6.35 11.35
N LYS A 33 7.19 -6.39 12.65
CA LYS A 33 7.21 -5.17 13.47
C LYS A 33 8.38 -4.27 13.07
N GLY A 34 8.09 -2.98 12.78
CA GLY A 34 9.07 -1.99 12.33
C GLY A 34 9.49 -2.13 10.86
N GLU A 35 8.91 -3.09 10.11
CA GLU A 35 9.18 -3.27 8.68
C GLU A 35 8.46 -2.21 7.85
N THR A 36 9.10 -1.80 6.75
CA THR A 36 8.45 -1.04 5.67
C THR A 36 8.19 -1.93 4.46
N LEU A 37 6.91 -2.25 4.22
CA LEU A 37 6.45 -3.09 3.12
C LEU A 37 5.88 -2.23 1.98
N GLY A 38 6.38 -2.43 0.76
CA GLY A 38 5.80 -1.87 -0.45
C GLY A 38 4.81 -2.84 -1.10
N ILE A 39 3.66 -2.35 -1.56
CA ILE A 39 2.72 -3.10 -2.39
C ILE A 39 2.54 -2.33 -3.70
N ALA A 40 3.04 -2.91 -4.81
CA ALA A 40 3.01 -2.26 -6.11
C ALA A 40 2.25 -3.05 -7.17
N GLY A 41 1.89 -2.35 -8.25
CA GLY A 41 1.20 -2.91 -9.41
C GLY A 41 0.32 -1.88 -10.10
N GLU A 42 -0.16 -2.19 -11.29
CA GLU A 42 -1.05 -1.32 -12.06
C GLU A 42 -2.35 -1.01 -11.31
N SER A 43 -3.06 0.05 -11.73
CA SER A 43 -4.41 0.35 -11.23
C SER A 43 -5.35 -0.85 -11.45
N GLY A 44 -6.21 -1.14 -10.50
CA GLY A 44 -7.11 -2.29 -10.57
C GLY A 44 -6.46 -3.64 -10.23
N SER A 45 -5.18 -3.71 -9.83
CA SER A 45 -4.53 -4.98 -9.45
C SER A 45 -4.98 -5.55 -8.09
N GLY A 46 -5.80 -4.83 -7.31
CA GLY A 46 -6.35 -5.29 -6.05
C GLY A 46 -5.67 -4.74 -4.79
N LYS A 47 -4.66 -3.88 -4.90
CA LYS A 47 -3.86 -3.35 -3.77
C LYS A 47 -4.72 -2.71 -2.67
N THR A 48 -5.44 -1.65 -3.02
CA THR A 48 -6.36 -0.93 -2.11
C THR A 48 -7.45 -1.85 -1.55
N ALA A 49 -8.03 -2.72 -2.40
CA ALA A 49 -9.06 -3.66 -1.98
C ALA A 49 -8.54 -4.65 -0.92
N SER A 50 -7.30 -5.13 -1.05
CA SER A 50 -6.67 -6.00 -0.06
C SER A 50 -6.61 -5.34 1.31
N ILE A 51 -6.10 -4.12 1.38
CA ILE A 51 -5.94 -3.42 2.66
C ILE A 51 -7.27 -2.99 3.27
N LEU A 52 -8.17 -2.42 2.47
CA LEU A 52 -9.48 -2.01 2.98
C LEU A 52 -10.32 -3.20 3.46
N SER A 53 -10.16 -4.38 2.85
CA SER A 53 -10.84 -5.60 3.29
C SER A 53 -10.36 -6.07 4.66
N ILE A 54 -9.06 -6.03 4.92
CA ILE A 54 -8.45 -6.36 6.22
C ILE A 54 -9.03 -5.45 7.33
N LEU A 55 -9.22 -4.19 7.02
CA LEU A 55 -9.78 -3.21 7.96
C LEU A 55 -11.32 -3.25 8.02
N GLY A 56 -11.99 -4.10 7.23
CA GLY A 56 -13.45 -4.17 7.15
C GLY A 56 -14.08 -2.86 6.68
N LEU A 57 -13.42 -2.12 5.77
CA LEU A 57 -13.87 -0.83 5.24
C LEU A 57 -14.55 -0.94 3.88
N LEU A 58 -14.57 -2.13 3.27
CA LEU A 58 -15.25 -2.35 1.99
C LEU A 58 -16.75 -2.51 2.19
N GLN A 59 -17.53 -1.75 1.43
CA GLN A 59 -18.97 -1.91 1.35
C GLN A 59 -19.33 -2.94 0.29
N ARG A 60 -20.38 -3.77 0.55
CA ARG A 60 -20.90 -4.77 -0.39
C ARG A 60 -19.84 -5.73 -0.94
N ALA A 61 -18.86 -6.07 -0.12
CA ALA A 61 -17.82 -7.03 -0.45
C ALA A 61 -17.92 -8.28 0.42
N THR A 62 -17.70 -9.45 -0.19
CA THR A 62 -17.49 -10.71 0.52
C THR A 62 -15.98 -10.89 0.65
N VAL A 63 -15.51 -11.08 1.89
CA VAL A 63 -14.09 -11.29 2.23
C VAL A 63 -13.94 -12.68 2.83
N GLU A 64 -13.02 -13.46 2.27
CA GLU A 64 -12.67 -14.82 2.68
C GLU A 64 -11.17 -14.87 3.04
N GLY A 65 -10.78 -15.84 3.86
CA GLY A 65 -9.40 -15.98 4.35
C GLY A 65 -9.25 -15.48 5.78
N SER A 66 -8.03 -15.14 6.17
CA SER A 66 -7.68 -14.68 7.52
C SER A 66 -6.77 -13.46 7.43
N ALA A 67 -6.96 -12.52 8.35
CA ALA A 67 -6.02 -11.42 8.59
C ALA A 67 -5.92 -11.19 10.09
N LYS A 68 -4.74 -11.45 10.67
CA LYS A 68 -4.50 -11.34 12.11
C LYS A 68 -3.58 -10.17 12.41
N PHE A 69 -4.03 -9.27 13.26
CA PHE A 69 -3.22 -8.22 13.85
C PHE A 69 -2.82 -8.64 15.27
N GLU A 70 -1.52 -8.81 15.53
CA GLU A 70 -0.99 -9.37 16.80
C GLU A 70 -1.74 -10.64 17.24
N GLY A 71 -2.00 -11.55 16.29
CA GLY A 71 -2.72 -12.80 16.54
C GLY A 71 -4.24 -12.67 16.61
N GLN A 72 -4.80 -11.46 16.58
CA GLN A 72 -6.24 -11.22 16.67
C GLN A 72 -6.87 -11.16 15.27
N GLU A 73 -7.85 -12.04 14.98
CA GLU A 73 -8.53 -12.11 13.69
C GLU A 73 -9.37 -10.84 13.41
N LEU A 74 -9.19 -10.26 12.20
CA LEU A 74 -9.89 -9.08 11.75
C LEU A 74 -11.03 -9.40 10.76
N ILE A 75 -10.88 -10.47 9.95
CA ILE A 75 -11.89 -10.83 8.96
C ILE A 75 -13.12 -11.36 9.70
N GLY A 76 -14.29 -10.79 9.38
CA GLY A 76 -15.53 -11.13 10.07
C GLY A 76 -15.65 -10.62 11.52
N ALA A 77 -14.66 -9.86 11.99
CA ALA A 77 -14.69 -9.30 13.34
C ALA A 77 -15.82 -8.26 13.52
N GLY A 78 -16.38 -8.21 14.71
CA GLY A 78 -17.42 -7.23 15.04
C GLY A 78 -16.90 -5.79 15.13
N ASN A 79 -17.78 -4.82 14.91
CA ASN A 79 -17.44 -3.40 14.90
C ASN A 79 -16.73 -2.92 16.17
N LYS A 80 -17.04 -3.49 17.35
CA LYS A 80 -16.39 -3.12 18.62
C LYS A 80 -14.88 -3.36 18.56
N LEU A 81 -14.45 -4.50 18.01
CA LEU A 81 -13.04 -4.84 17.85
C LEU A 81 -12.40 -3.96 16.79
N LEU A 82 -13.00 -3.86 15.60
CA LEU A 82 -12.47 -3.08 14.49
C LEU A 82 -12.33 -1.59 14.84
N ASN A 83 -13.27 -1.02 15.60
CA ASN A 83 -13.18 0.37 16.10
C ASN A 83 -12.09 0.54 17.18
N GLY A 84 -11.66 -0.53 17.84
CA GLY A 84 -10.48 -0.54 18.72
C GLY A 84 -9.15 -0.54 17.95
N ILE A 85 -9.17 -0.89 16.65
CA ILE A 85 -7.98 -1.02 15.81
C ILE A 85 -7.87 0.12 14.82
N ARG A 86 -8.95 0.44 14.11
CA ARG A 86 -8.99 1.51 13.10
C ARG A 86 -8.63 2.86 13.72
N GLY A 87 -7.63 3.53 13.18
CA GLY A 87 -7.14 4.83 13.63
C GLY A 87 -6.43 4.83 14.99
N LYS A 88 -6.53 3.74 15.77
CA LYS A 88 -5.87 3.61 17.09
C LYS A 88 -4.58 2.80 17.03
N ARG A 89 -4.66 1.63 16.41
CA ARG A 89 -3.54 0.70 16.26
C ARG A 89 -3.06 0.63 14.81
N ILE A 90 -3.96 0.89 13.84
CA ILE A 90 -3.65 0.95 12.41
C ILE A 90 -4.15 2.30 11.89
N GLY A 91 -3.23 3.21 11.57
CA GLY A 91 -3.49 4.47 10.90
C GLY A 91 -3.59 4.28 9.39
N LEU A 92 -4.48 5.03 8.73
CA LEU A 92 -4.69 4.96 7.28
C LEU A 92 -4.62 6.34 6.66
N VAL A 93 -3.73 6.49 5.67
CA VAL A 93 -3.63 7.66 4.79
C VAL A 93 -4.19 7.27 3.44
N LEU A 94 -5.30 7.88 3.03
CA LEU A 94 -5.99 7.61 1.78
C LEU A 94 -5.39 8.42 0.63
N GLN A 95 -5.64 7.96 -0.60
CA GLN A 95 -5.12 8.51 -1.85
C GLN A 95 -5.47 9.98 -2.07
N ASP A 96 -6.71 10.40 -1.76
CA ASP A 96 -7.19 11.75 -2.00
C ASP A 96 -7.35 12.53 -0.69
N PRO A 97 -6.47 13.50 -0.40
CA PRO A 97 -6.57 14.32 0.80
C PRO A 97 -7.80 15.24 0.78
N PHE A 98 -8.39 15.54 -0.39
CA PHE A 98 -9.62 16.31 -0.47
C PHE A 98 -10.83 15.50 -0.02
N ALA A 99 -10.88 14.22 -0.38
CA ALA A 99 -11.94 13.32 0.05
C ALA A 99 -11.79 12.90 1.53
N ALA A 100 -10.56 12.94 2.06
CA ALA A 100 -10.27 12.55 3.44
C ALA A 100 -10.61 13.63 4.46
N LEU A 101 -10.72 14.91 4.05
CA LEU A 101 -10.95 16.05 4.94
C LEU A 101 -12.36 16.60 4.77
N ASP A 102 -13.09 16.79 5.87
CA ASP A 102 -14.37 17.47 5.88
C ASP A 102 -14.15 18.98 5.65
N PRO A 103 -14.68 19.56 4.54
CA PRO A 103 -14.44 20.95 4.18
C PRO A 103 -15.07 21.96 5.12
N VAL A 104 -16.07 21.56 5.93
CA VAL A 104 -16.80 22.45 6.85
C VAL A 104 -16.33 22.35 8.31
N GLN A 105 -15.30 21.54 8.56
CA GLN A 105 -14.68 21.42 9.89
C GLN A 105 -13.24 21.92 9.87
N THR A 106 -12.81 22.51 11.00
CA THR A 106 -11.40 22.93 11.12
C THR A 106 -10.47 21.74 11.20
N VAL A 107 -9.24 21.94 10.74
CA VAL A 107 -8.20 20.90 10.73
C VAL A 107 -7.95 20.36 12.15
N GLY A 108 -7.84 21.24 13.15
CA GLY A 108 -7.63 20.80 14.53
C GLY A 108 -8.80 20.01 15.10
N HIS A 109 -10.05 20.32 14.70
CA HIS A 109 -11.20 19.52 15.09
C HIS A 109 -11.06 18.08 14.55
N GLN A 110 -10.75 17.92 13.28
CA GLN A 110 -10.62 16.61 12.62
C GLN A 110 -9.47 15.78 13.20
N ILE A 111 -8.28 16.38 13.42
CA ILE A 111 -7.14 15.68 14.06
C ILE A 111 -7.52 15.26 15.50
N SER A 112 -8.22 16.11 16.24
CA SER A 112 -8.56 15.85 17.66
C SER A 112 -9.74 14.91 17.85
N GLU A 113 -10.53 14.61 16.82
CA GLU A 113 -11.77 13.83 16.92
C GLU A 113 -11.54 12.43 17.49
N GLY A 114 -10.59 11.69 16.91
CA GLY A 114 -10.22 10.34 17.37
C GLY A 114 -9.71 10.31 18.81
N LEU A 115 -8.94 11.35 19.21
CA LEU A 115 -8.44 11.49 20.58
C LEU A 115 -9.60 11.74 21.57
N ARG A 116 -10.55 12.58 21.17
CA ARG A 116 -11.75 12.86 21.99
C ARG A 116 -12.64 11.63 22.13
N ALA A 117 -12.82 10.87 21.06
CA ALA A 117 -13.52 9.59 21.08
C ALA A 117 -12.82 8.56 21.99
N SER A 118 -11.51 8.71 22.21
CA SER A 118 -10.69 7.92 23.14
C SER A 118 -10.63 8.50 24.57
N GLY A 119 -11.49 9.51 24.90
CA GLY A 119 -11.64 10.06 26.24
C GLY A 119 -10.74 11.26 26.57
N TRP A 120 -10.01 11.83 25.61
CA TRP A 120 -9.22 13.03 25.88
C TRP A 120 -10.12 14.28 26.05
N SER A 121 -9.73 15.19 26.94
CA SER A 121 -10.40 16.48 27.04
C SER A 121 -10.18 17.31 25.76
N LYS A 122 -11.15 18.15 25.39
CA LYS A 122 -11.08 19.03 24.22
C LYS A 122 -9.77 19.84 24.19
N LYS A 123 -9.38 20.41 25.34
CA LYS A 123 -8.17 21.23 25.47
C LYS A 123 -6.92 20.42 25.18
N ARG A 124 -6.78 19.24 25.79
CA ARG A 124 -5.61 18.35 25.60
C ARG A 124 -5.53 17.84 24.16
N ALA A 125 -6.65 17.41 23.57
CA ALA A 125 -6.70 16.93 22.21
C ALA A 125 -6.32 18.02 21.19
N MET A 126 -6.78 19.27 21.41
CA MET A 126 -6.42 20.40 20.56
C MET A 126 -4.93 20.78 20.67
N GLN A 127 -4.36 20.75 21.88
CA GLN A 127 -2.93 20.99 22.07
C GLN A 127 -2.09 19.94 21.35
N HIS A 128 -2.51 18.68 21.41
CA HIS A 128 -1.84 17.59 20.70
C HIS A 128 -1.99 17.74 19.17
N ALA A 129 -3.14 18.20 18.68
CA ALA A 129 -3.32 18.49 17.25
C ALA A 129 -2.36 19.58 16.75
N VAL A 130 -2.08 20.63 17.54
CA VAL A 130 -1.06 21.63 17.20
C VAL A 130 0.32 20.97 17.11
N HIS A 131 0.69 20.18 18.11
CA HIS A 131 1.97 19.47 18.14
C HIS A 131 2.15 18.53 16.92
N LEU A 132 1.12 17.76 16.57
CA LEU A 132 1.15 16.92 15.38
C LEU A 132 1.31 17.73 14.09
N LEU A 133 0.65 18.87 13.96
CA LEU A 133 0.82 19.76 12.80
C LEU A 133 2.25 20.30 12.70
N GLU A 134 2.90 20.59 13.85
CA GLU A 134 4.31 20.98 13.91
C GLU A 134 5.21 19.81 13.45
N GLU A 135 5.00 18.61 13.99
CA GLU A 135 5.76 17.39 13.62
C GLU A 135 5.68 17.06 12.14
N VAL A 136 4.51 17.24 11.51
CA VAL A 136 4.36 17.02 10.08
C VAL A 136 4.81 18.22 9.25
N GLY A 137 5.33 19.28 9.88
CA GLY A 137 5.92 20.44 9.21
C GLY A 137 4.88 21.38 8.58
N VAL A 138 3.71 21.54 9.18
CA VAL A 138 2.76 22.59 8.80
C VAL A 138 3.22 23.91 9.44
N PRO A 139 3.53 24.96 8.66
CA PRO A 139 3.99 26.23 9.19
C PRO A 139 2.87 26.92 10.00
N SER A 140 3.22 27.66 11.06
CA SER A 140 2.28 28.37 11.94
C SER A 140 1.16 27.45 12.45
N ALA A 141 1.50 26.26 12.94
CA ALA A 141 0.53 25.23 13.35
C ALA A 141 -0.49 25.72 14.38
N SER A 142 -0.06 26.53 15.34
CA SER A 142 -0.91 27.11 16.39
C SER A 142 -2.02 28.02 15.86
N GLU A 143 -1.80 28.71 14.75
CA GLU A 143 -2.82 29.52 14.06
C GLU A 143 -3.67 28.65 13.13
N ARG A 144 -3.01 27.81 12.36
CA ARG A 144 -3.62 26.99 11.30
C ARG A 144 -4.47 25.83 11.84
N VAL A 145 -4.31 25.44 13.10
CA VAL A 145 -5.15 24.42 13.71
C VAL A 145 -6.64 24.79 13.66
N ASN A 146 -6.96 26.10 13.62
CA ASN A 146 -8.33 26.62 13.51
C ASN A 146 -8.75 26.91 12.06
N ALA A 147 -7.87 26.69 11.09
CA ALA A 147 -8.17 26.91 9.68
C ALA A 147 -8.93 25.71 9.06
N TYR A 148 -9.61 25.97 7.96
CA TYR A 148 -10.36 24.98 7.21
C TYR A 148 -9.51 24.36 6.08
N PRO A 149 -9.82 23.13 5.62
CA PRO A 149 -9.02 22.45 4.58
C PRO A 149 -8.80 23.26 3.30
N HIS A 150 -9.77 24.06 2.87
CA HIS A 150 -9.64 24.88 1.66
C HIS A 150 -8.58 26.00 1.77
N GLN A 151 -8.12 26.33 2.98
CA GLN A 151 -7.06 27.31 3.23
C GLN A 151 -5.65 26.72 3.16
N PHE A 152 -5.53 25.41 2.84
CA PHE A 152 -4.27 24.67 2.74
C PHE A 152 -3.95 24.31 1.29
N SER A 153 -2.66 24.33 0.92
CA SER A 153 -2.19 23.74 -0.33
C SER A 153 -2.36 22.21 -0.34
N GLY A 154 -2.27 21.57 -1.52
CA GLY A 154 -2.37 20.10 -1.63
C GLY A 154 -1.40 19.37 -0.72
N GLY A 155 -0.11 19.73 -0.76
CA GLY A 155 0.89 19.11 0.12
C GLY A 155 0.66 19.39 1.61
N MET A 156 0.11 20.55 1.97
CA MET A 156 -0.26 20.82 3.37
C MET A 156 -1.47 19.98 3.80
N ARG A 157 -2.48 19.79 2.95
CA ARG A 157 -3.61 18.88 3.25
C ARG A 157 -3.13 17.46 3.45
N GLN A 158 -2.20 16.99 2.63
CA GLN A 158 -1.60 15.67 2.81
C GLN A 158 -0.91 15.53 4.17
N ARG A 159 -0.17 16.55 4.60
CA ARG A 159 0.44 16.59 5.94
C ARG A 159 -0.60 16.54 7.06
N VAL A 160 -1.73 17.21 6.89
CA VAL A 160 -2.87 17.15 7.83
C VAL A 160 -3.44 15.74 7.91
N VAL A 161 -3.66 15.07 6.77
CA VAL A 161 -4.17 13.68 6.75
C VAL A 161 -3.18 12.73 7.43
N ILE A 162 -1.86 12.94 7.23
CA ILE A 162 -0.83 12.18 7.94
C ILE A 162 -0.91 12.46 9.45
N ALA A 163 -1.05 13.72 9.88
CA ALA A 163 -1.23 14.06 11.29
C ALA A 163 -2.46 13.38 11.90
N MET A 164 -3.58 13.31 11.16
CA MET A 164 -4.79 12.58 11.59
C MET A 164 -4.51 11.08 11.78
N ALA A 165 -3.81 10.46 10.82
CA ALA A 165 -3.46 9.05 10.88
C ALA A 165 -2.51 8.72 12.05
N LEU A 166 -1.64 9.66 12.42
CA LEU A 166 -0.68 9.53 13.53
C LEU A 166 -1.27 9.91 14.90
N ALA A 167 -2.45 10.51 14.94
CA ALA A 167 -2.98 11.16 16.15
C ALA A 167 -3.10 10.25 17.39
N GLN A 168 -3.32 8.96 17.20
CA GLN A 168 -3.45 7.98 18.28
C GLN A 168 -2.23 7.06 18.42
N ASP A 169 -1.10 7.44 17.83
CA ASP A 169 0.17 6.72 17.91
C ASP A 169 0.06 5.24 17.51
N PRO A 170 -0.33 4.95 16.24
CA PRO A 170 -0.61 3.60 15.78
C PRO A 170 0.65 2.74 15.71
N ASP A 171 0.49 1.42 15.67
CA ASP A 171 1.60 0.46 15.47
C ASP A 171 1.91 0.25 13.98
N ILE A 172 0.91 0.42 13.13
CA ILE A 172 1.03 0.33 11.67
C ILE A 172 0.48 1.60 11.04
N LEU A 173 1.25 2.22 10.15
CA LEU A 173 0.77 3.25 9.23
C LEU A 173 0.60 2.61 7.84
N ILE A 174 -0.59 2.74 7.26
CA ILE A 174 -0.88 2.33 5.89
C ILE A 174 -1.07 3.58 5.04
N ALA A 175 -0.32 3.69 3.95
CA ALA A 175 -0.39 4.80 3.02
C ALA A 175 -0.79 4.28 1.63
N ASP A 176 -2.03 4.57 1.23
CA ASP A 176 -2.57 4.16 -0.07
C ASP A 176 -2.43 5.30 -1.07
N GLU A 177 -1.48 5.17 -2.00
CA GLU A 177 -1.11 6.17 -3.01
C GLU A 177 -0.96 7.59 -2.45
N PRO A 178 -0.15 7.79 -1.38
CA PRO A 178 -0.18 9.02 -0.59
C PRO A 178 0.34 10.26 -1.33
N THR A 179 0.78 10.12 -2.58
CA THR A 179 1.45 11.19 -3.33
C THR A 179 0.92 11.41 -4.73
N THR A 180 -0.12 10.69 -5.17
CA THR A 180 -0.61 10.68 -6.55
C THR A 180 -1.04 12.05 -7.08
N ALA A 181 -1.49 12.97 -6.22
CA ALA A 181 -1.94 14.31 -6.62
C ALA A 181 -0.90 15.43 -6.33
N LEU A 182 0.36 15.06 -6.07
CA LEU A 182 1.40 16.01 -5.66
C LEU A 182 2.52 16.08 -6.71
N ASP A 183 3.20 17.23 -6.79
CA ASP A 183 4.42 17.35 -7.60
C ASP A 183 5.57 16.52 -7.00
N VAL A 184 6.54 16.14 -7.84
CA VAL A 184 7.64 15.21 -7.49
C VAL A 184 8.44 15.67 -6.25
N ARG A 185 8.62 16.98 -6.07
CA ARG A 185 9.36 17.52 -4.93
C ARG A 185 8.58 17.35 -3.62
N ILE A 186 7.29 17.61 -3.66
CA ILE A 186 6.39 17.44 -2.52
C ILE A 186 6.17 15.95 -2.21
N GLN A 187 6.08 15.10 -3.25
CA GLN A 187 6.02 13.64 -3.08
C GLN A 187 7.17 13.14 -2.20
N LYS A 188 8.41 13.51 -2.57
CA LYS A 188 9.59 13.12 -1.79
C LYS A 188 9.49 13.59 -0.34
N GLN A 189 9.12 14.85 -0.11
CA GLN A 189 8.99 15.41 1.25
C GLN A 189 7.96 14.67 2.10
N VAL A 190 6.83 14.27 1.51
CA VAL A 190 5.76 13.53 2.19
C VAL A 190 6.21 12.12 2.57
N LEU A 191 6.92 11.43 1.68
CA LEU A 191 7.43 10.09 1.92
C LEU A 191 8.57 10.09 2.94
N ASP A 192 9.50 11.05 2.85
CA ASP A 192 10.57 11.25 3.85
C ASP A 192 9.96 11.49 5.24
N LEU A 193 8.92 12.33 5.32
CA LEU A 193 8.19 12.59 6.56
C LEU A 193 7.56 11.32 7.13
N MET A 194 6.81 10.56 6.33
CA MET A 194 6.17 9.32 6.81
C MET A 194 7.20 8.31 7.30
N LYS A 195 8.28 8.10 6.55
CA LYS A 195 9.36 7.20 6.95
C LYS A 195 9.99 7.64 8.27
N GLN A 196 10.34 8.91 8.40
CA GLN A 196 10.90 9.47 9.63
C GLN A 196 9.95 9.31 10.83
N GLN A 197 8.66 9.56 10.65
CA GLN A 197 7.67 9.38 11.72
C GLN A 197 7.56 7.91 12.14
N CYS A 198 7.58 6.98 11.18
CA CYS A 198 7.56 5.54 11.49
C CYS A 198 8.83 5.09 12.23
N GLU A 199 10.00 5.51 11.78
CA GLU A 199 11.28 5.21 12.43
C GLU A 199 11.33 5.76 13.86
N ASN A 200 10.96 7.01 14.06
CA ASN A 200 10.99 7.68 15.37
C ASN A 200 10.05 7.02 16.40
N ARG A 201 8.94 6.44 15.94
CA ARG A 201 7.91 5.82 16.80
C ARG A 201 7.98 4.30 16.83
N GLY A 202 8.90 3.69 16.07
CA GLY A 202 9.00 2.22 15.94
C GLY A 202 7.78 1.58 15.28
N MET A 203 7.07 2.32 14.42
CA MET A 203 5.89 1.85 13.68
C MET A 203 6.32 1.04 12.46
N SER A 204 5.47 0.12 12.04
CA SER A 204 5.55 -0.52 10.73
C SER A 204 4.84 0.34 9.68
N LEU A 205 5.31 0.30 8.41
CA LEU A 205 4.74 1.08 7.32
C LEU A 205 4.36 0.18 6.15
N ILE A 206 3.14 0.33 5.64
CA ILE A 206 2.74 -0.24 4.34
C ILE A 206 2.56 0.91 3.36
N VAL A 207 3.32 0.91 2.26
CA VAL A 207 3.17 1.89 1.17
C VAL A 207 2.59 1.20 -0.04
N ILE A 208 1.41 1.63 -0.46
CA ILE A 208 0.75 1.17 -1.68
C ILE A 208 0.96 2.23 -2.76
N THR A 209 1.46 1.82 -3.93
CA THR A 209 1.64 2.73 -5.06
C THR A 209 1.72 1.96 -6.38
N HIS A 210 1.50 2.65 -7.48
CA HIS A 210 1.81 2.15 -8.82
C HIS A 210 3.22 2.57 -9.29
N ASP A 211 3.93 3.41 -8.53
CA ASP A 211 5.26 3.91 -8.87
C ASP A 211 6.35 3.12 -8.14
N LEU A 212 7.05 2.25 -8.88
CA LEU A 212 8.19 1.49 -8.35
C LEU A 212 9.40 2.37 -8.00
N GLY A 213 9.56 3.51 -8.62
CA GLY A 213 10.62 4.46 -8.30
C GLY A 213 10.50 4.96 -6.85
N ILE A 214 9.27 5.23 -6.41
CA ILE A 214 8.98 5.59 -5.01
C ILE A 214 9.38 4.45 -4.07
N ILE A 215 8.87 3.26 -4.32
CA ILE A 215 9.10 2.09 -3.45
C ILE A 215 10.59 1.76 -3.32
N SER A 216 11.39 2.00 -4.36
CA SER A 216 12.83 1.71 -4.38
C SER A 216 13.62 2.37 -3.26
N HIS A 217 13.14 3.46 -2.69
CA HIS A 217 13.87 4.24 -1.68
C HIS A 217 13.31 4.09 -0.26
N TYR A 218 12.07 3.64 -0.14
CA TYR A 218 11.33 3.74 1.12
C TYR A 218 10.99 2.41 1.77
N THR A 219 11.18 1.27 1.08
CA THR A 219 10.74 -0.04 1.55
C THR A 219 11.88 -1.02 1.79
N ASP A 220 11.66 -1.99 2.67
CA ASP A 220 12.59 -3.09 2.93
C ASP A 220 12.29 -4.29 2.02
N ARG A 221 11.00 -4.57 1.83
CA ARG A 221 10.45 -5.65 1.02
C ARG A 221 9.30 -5.13 0.16
N ILE A 222 9.11 -5.76 -1.01
CA ILE A 222 8.12 -5.35 -2.00
C ILE A 222 7.29 -6.56 -2.43
N ILE A 223 5.98 -6.35 -2.50
CA ILE A 223 5.01 -7.25 -3.10
C ILE A 223 4.52 -6.62 -4.40
N ILE A 224 4.57 -7.38 -5.48
CA ILE A 224 4.03 -6.99 -6.79
C ILE A 224 2.70 -7.70 -7.00
N MET A 225 1.64 -6.93 -7.22
CA MET A 225 0.31 -7.45 -7.49
C MET A 225 -0.10 -7.24 -8.95
N TYR A 226 -0.69 -8.26 -9.55
CA TYR A 226 -1.27 -8.22 -10.89
C TYR A 226 -2.61 -8.95 -10.93
N ALA A 227 -3.65 -8.26 -11.40
CA ALA A 227 -4.99 -8.84 -11.60
C ALA A 227 -5.50 -9.66 -10.39
N GLY A 228 -5.36 -9.13 -9.18
CA GLY A 228 -5.85 -9.73 -7.94
C GLY A 228 -4.95 -10.80 -7.31
N LYS A 229 -3.77 -11.06 -7.85
CA LYS A 229 -2.80 -12.02 -7.30
C LYS A 229 -1.47 -11.34 -6.96
N ILE A 230 -0.76 -11.88 -5.98
CA ILE A 230 0.67 -11.59 -5.80
C ILE A 230 1.43 -12.38 -6.85
N VAL A 231 2.23 -11.69 -7.66
CA VAL A 231 3.03 -12.34 -8.72
C VAL A 231 4.52 -12.42 -8.36
N GLU A 232 4.99 -11.51 -7.52
CA GLU A 232 6.34 -11.54 -6.99
C GLU A 232 6.38 -10.87 -5.60
N GLU A 233 7.22 -11.40 -4.73
CA GLU A 233 7.60 -10.80 -3.46
C GLU A 233 9.10 -11.00 -3.26
N SER A 234 9.80 -9.92 -2.92
CA SER A 234 11.24 -9.95 -2.74
C SER A 234 11.73 -8.83 -1.83
N THR A 235 12.94 -8.96 -1.31
CA THR A 235 13.63 -7.82 -0.71
C THR A 235 13.79 -6.72 -1.75
N ARG A 236 13.75 -5.47 -1.34
CA ARG A 236 13.90 -4.31 -2.24
C ARG A 236 15.12 -4.46 -3.17
N LEU A 237 16.29 -4.73 -2.59
CA LEU A 237 17.53 -4.83 -3.36
C LEU A 237 17.45 -5.90 -4.46
N LYS A 238 16.89 -7.06 -4.13
CA LYS A 238 16.79 -8.17 -5.08
C LYS A 238 15.73 -7.96 -6.15
N LEU A 239 14.64 -7.32 -5.84
CA LEU A 239 13.60 -7.01 -6.81
C LEU A 239 14.11 -6.09 -7.93
N PHE A 240 14.98 -5.12 -7.60
CA PHE A 240 15.56 -4.19 -8.58
C PHE A 240 16.78 -4.78 -9.30
N ASP A 241 17.57 -5.63 -8.64
CA ASP A 241 18.75 -6.25 -9.19
C ASP A 241 18.40 -7.46 -10.09
N GLN A 242 17.49 -8.31 -9.64
CA GLN A 242 17.12 -9.57 -10.28
C GLN A 242 15.62 -9.84 -10.18
N PRO A 243 14.78 -9.11 -10.95
CA PRO A 243 13.34 -9.35 -10.98
C PRO A 243 13.04 -10.72 -11.56
N LEU A 244 12.15 -11.48 -10.92
CA LEU A 244 11.89 -12.89 -11.22
C LEU A 244 10.61 -13.10 -12.04
N HIS A 245 9.69 -12.15 -11.99
CA HIS A 245 8.46 -12.23 -12.77
C HIS A 245 8.54 -11.28 -13.98
N PRO A 246 8.19 -11.71 -15.20
CA PRO A 246 8.23 -10.86 -16.39
C PRO A 246 7.42 -9.56 -16.27
N TYR A 247 6.35 -9.56 -15.49
CA TYR A 247 5.61 -8.33 -15.20
C TYR A 247 6.43 -7.33 -14.39
N THR A 248 7.15 -7.79 -13.37
CA THR A 248 8.07 -6.95 -12.58
C THR A 248 9.16 -6.35 -13.45
N GLN A 249 9.75 -7.17 -14.35
CA GLN A 249 10.73 -6.68 -15.35
C GLN A 249 10.11 -5.59 -16.22
N GLY A 250 8.89 -5.82 -16.74
CA GLY A 250 8.18 -4.84 -17.54
C GLY A 250 7.93 -3.52 -16.79
N LEU A 251 7.56 -3.58 -15.51
CA LEU A 251 7.39 -2.38 -14.68
C LEU A 251 8.71 -1.63 -14.47
N LEU A 252 9.81 -2.35 -14.21
CA LEU A 252 11.15 -1.75 -14.05
C LEU A 252 11.68 -1.14 -15.34
N ASP A 253 11.42 -1.80 -16.48
CA ASP A 253 11.78 -1.29 -17.80
C ASP A 253 11.05 0.03 -18.18
N CYS A 254 9.89 0.29 -17.57
CA CYS A 254 9.13 1.54 -17.75
C CYS A 254 9.70 2.70 -16.92
N LEU A 255 10.62 2.46 -15.98
CA LEU A 255 11.21 3.53 -15.17
C LEU A 255 12.18 4.38 -16.02
N PRO A 256 12.16 5.72 -15.89
CA PRO A 256 13.12 6.58 -16.55
C PRO A 256 14.56 6.25 -16.12
N GLN A 257 15.44 5.96 -17.07
CA GLN A 257 16.86 5.72 -16.79
C GLN A 257 17.62 7.04 -16.83
N ILE A 258 18.37 7.34 -15.77
CA ILE A 258 19.25 8.51 -15.71
C ILE A 258 20.39 8.27 -16.72
N GLY A 259 20.51 9.15 -17.73
CA GLY A 259 21.57 9.07 -18.74
C GLY A 259 21.16 8.48 -20.09
N SER A 260 19.90 8.10 -20.28
CA SER A 260 19.38 7.83 -21.62
C SER A 260 19.41 9.11 -22.45
N ASN A 261 20.09 9.09 -23.60
CA ASN A 261 20.03 10.18 -24.57
C ASN A 261 18.58 10.36 -24.96
N GLY A 262 18.06 11.61 -24.99
CA GLY A 262 16.65 11.97 -25.16
C GLY A 262 15.90 11.41 -26.40
N ASN A 263 16.47 10.44 -27.10
CA ASN A 263 15.89 9.68 -28.21
C ASN A 263 15.44 8.26 -27.81
N ASP A 264 15.70 7.80 -26.58
CA ASP A 264 15.22 6.49 -26.15
C ASP A 264 13.74 6.58 -25.78
N TYR A 265 12.87 5.97 -26.58
CA TYR A 265 11.45 5.82 -26.27
C TYR A 265 11.29 5.08 -24.95
N LEU A 266 10.50 5.63 -24.03
CA LEU A 266 10.13 4.93 -22.81
C LEU A 266 9.48 3.59 -23.18
N LYS A 267 10.01 2.51 -22.62
CA LYS A 267 9.42 1.18 -22.79
C LYS A 267 8.05 1.17 -22.10
N THR A 268 7.10 0.51 -22.69
CA THR A 268 5.75 0.33 -22.15
C THR A 268 5.38 -1.14 -22.08
N ILE A 269 4.61 -1.53 -21.08
CA ILE A 269 4.05 -2.89 -21.02
C ILE A 269 2.95 -2.98 -22.08
N ARG A 270 3.10 -3.94 -23.00
CA ARG A 270 2.15 -4.13 -24.13
C ARG A 270 0.78 -4.57 -23.64
N GLY A 271 -0.28 -4.15 -24.35
CA GLY A 271 -1.66 -4.54 -24.10
C GLY A 271 -2.25 -3.88 -22.87
N GLN A 272 -3.45 -4.31 -22.49
CA GLN A 272 -4.22 -3.78 -21.36
C GLN A 272 -4.27 -4.81 -20.22
N PRO A 273 -4.33 -4.40 -18.95
CA PRO A 273 -4.66 -5.29 -17.84
C PRO A 273 -6.00 -6.01 -18.10
N PRO A 274 -6.16 -7.26 -17.66
CA PRO A 274 -7.42 -7.97 -17.85
C PRO A 274 -8.53 -7.31 -17.02
N ILE A 275 -9.74 -7.32 -17.58
CA ILE A 275 -10.94 -6.80 -16.91
C ILE A 275 -11.39 -7.84 -15.88
N LEU A 276 -11.79 -7.38 -14.69
CA LEU A 276 -12.38 -8.25 -13.69
C LEU A 276 -13.62 -8.97 -14.26
N GLY A 277 -13.66 -10.29 -14.15
CA GLY A 277 -14.68 -11.15 -14.77
C GLY A 277 -14.30 -11.72 -16.14
N GLN A 278 -13.19 -11.27 -16.74
CA GLN A 278 -12.63 -11.80 -17.99
C GLN A 278 -11.15 -12.14 -17.83
N LEU A 279 -10.82 -12.78 -16.71
CA LEU A 279 -9.45 -13.17 -16.42
C LEU A 279 -9.02 -14.32 -17.33
N PRO A 280 -7.81 -14.28 -17.92
CA PRO A 280 -7.28 -15.38 -18.71
C PRO A 280 -7.03 -16.61 -17.84
N SER A 281 -7.15 -17.81 -18.43
CA SER A 281 -6.72 -19.07 -17.81
C SER A 281 -5.20 -19.12 -17.66
N GLY A 282 -4.69 -19.94 -16.78
CA GLY A 282 -3.25 -20.04 -16.52
C GLY A 282 -2.67 -18.79 -15.87
N CYS A 283 -1.49 -18.40 -16.28
CA CYS A 283 -0.85 -17.18 -15.79
C CYS A 283 -1.63 -15.93 -16.27
N ARG A 284 -2.16 -15.14 -15.34
CA ARG A 284 -2.96 -13.94 -15.70
C ARG A 284 -2.21 -12.91 -16.54
N TYR A 285 -0.88 -12.92 -16.47
CA TYR A 285 -0.04 -12.03 -17.26
C TYR A 285 0.32 -12.56 -18.65
N HIS A 286 0.06 -13.84 -18.96
CA HIS A 286 0.51 -14.46 -20.21
C HIS A 286 0.15 -13.68 -21.50
N PRO A 287 -1.03 -13.01 -21.62
CA PRO A 287 -1.36 -12.29 -22.87
C PRO A 287 -0.44 -11.07 -23.14
N ARG A 288 0.23 -10.59 -22.11
CA ARG A 288 1.15 -9.43 -22.17
C ARG A 288 2.62 -9.83 -22.02
N CYS A 289 2.87 -11.10 -21.72
CA CYS A 289 4.21 -11.61 -21.40
C CYS A 289 4.99 -11.93 -22.69
N SER A 290 6.15 -11.30 -22.88
CA SER A 290 7.04 -11.59 -24.01
C SER A 290 7.72 -12.97 -23.92
N PHE A 291 7.68 -13.62 -22.76
CA PHE A 291 8.21 -14.94 -22.49
C PHE A 291 7.12 -16.02 -22.41
N ALA A 292 5.88 -15.70 -22.78
CA ALA A 292 4.78 -16.65 -22.68
C ALA A 292 5.00 -17.88 -23.57
N GLU A 293 4.77 -19.05 -22.99
CA GLU A 293 4.75 -20.35 -23.67
C GLU A 293 3.38 -21.00 -23.54
N SER A 294 3.13 -22.07 -24.28
CA SER A 294 1.85 -22.79 -24.23
C SER A 294 1.46 -23.22 -22.81
N ALA A 295 2.42 -23.61 -21.98
CA ALA A 295 2.20 -23.97 -20.59
C ALA A 295 1.65 -22.80 -19.72
N CYS A 296 1.88 -21.56 -20.14
CA CYS A 296 1.35 -20.37 -19.44
C CYS A 296 -0.13 -20.10 -19.70
N THR A 297 -0.73 -20.70 -20.74
CA THR A 297 -2.05 -20.35 -21.27
C THR A 297 -3.22 -21.16 -20.72
N TYR A 298 -2.96 -22.22 -19.97
CA TYR A 298 -3.98 -23.12 -19.44
C TYR A 298 -3.72 -23.52 -17.98
N GLY A 299 -4.76 -24.05 -17.35
CA GLY A 299 -4.71 -24.46 -15.94
C GLY A 299 -4.94 -23.29 -14.96
N PRO A 300 -4.67 -23.49 -13.68
CA PRO A 300 -4.75 -22.45 -12.67
C PRO A 300 -3.61 -21.44 -12.80
N HIS A 301 -3.77 -20.24 -12.17
CA HIS A 301 -2.66 -19.30 -12.02
C HIS A 301 -1.50 -19.96 -11.24
N PRO A 302 -0.24 -19.79 -11.67
CA PRO A 302 0.90 -20.40 -11.00
C PRO A 302 0.97 -19.99 -9.50
N PRO A 303 1.30 -20.92 -8.60
CA PRO A 303 1.52 -20.59 -7.20
C PRO A 303 2.81 -19.78 -7.03
N LEU A 304 2.91 -19.06 -5.91
CA LEU A 304 4.16 -18.40 -5.51
C LEU A 304 5.20 -19.46 -5.12
N ILE A 305 6.23 -19.62 -5.95
CA ILE A 305 7.36 -20.53 -5.73
C ILE A 305 8.39 -19.83 -4.86
N PRO A 306 8.75 -20.37 -3.69
CA PRO A 306 9.72 -19.77 -2.79
C PRO A 306 11.14 -19.93 -3.37
N ILE A 307 11.96 -18.88 -3.16
CA ILE A 307 13.40 -18.86 -3.43
C ILE A 307 14.15 -18.28 -2.24
N LYS A 308 15.46 -18.25 -2.28
CA LYS A 308 16.30 -17.81 -1.14
C LYS A 308 15.96 -16.41 -0.61
N TRP A 309 15.52 -15.47 -1.48
CA TRP A 309 15.30 -14.05 -1.12
C TRP A 309 13.89 -13.53 -1.42
N GLY A 310 12.96 -14.43 -1.77
CA GLY A 310 11.59 -14.05 -2.08
C GLY A 310 10.76 -15.19 -2.64
N ARG A 311 9.75 -14.87 -3.43
CA ARG A 311 8.88 -15.84 -4.12
C ARG A 311 8.29 -15.23 -5.39
N SER A 312 8.08 -16.05 -6.42
CA SER A 312 7.53 -15.62 -7.71
C SER A 312 6.51 -16.61 -8.26
N ALA A 313 5.45 -16.11 -8.89
CA ALA A 313 4.39 -16.89 -9.54
C ALA A 313 4.68 -17.08 -11.04
N CYS A 314 5.92 -17.39 -11.41
CA CYS A 314 6.32 -17.66 -12.79
C CYS A 314 6.72 -19.11 -12.95
N ILE A 315 6.07 -19.86 -13.89
CA ILE A 315 6.42 -21.26 -14.19
C ILE A 315 7.77 -21.37 -14.90
N GLN A 316 8.30 -20.27 -15.43
CA GLN A 316 9.60 -20.22 -16.11
C GLN A 316 10.68 -19.57 -15.23
N LEU A 317 10.52 -19.66 -13.90
CA LEU A 317 11.38 -19.02 -12.91
C LEU A 317 12.87 -19.32 -13.15
N ASP A 318 13.22 -20.55 -13.55
CA ASP A 318 14.61 -20.98 -13.82
C ASP A 318 15.30 -20.10 -14.87
N LYS A 319 14.57 -19.63 -15.89
CA LYS A 319 15.12 -18.74 -16.93
C LYS A 319 15.57 -17.36 -16.39
N PHE A 320 15.10 -16.99 -15.21
CA PHE A 320 15.40 -15.70 -14.58
C PHE A 320 16.38 -15.84 -13.40
N LEU A 321 16.56 -17.04 -12.87
CA LEU A 321 17.55 -17.35 -11.83
C LEU A 321 18.97 -17.47 -12.39
N ASP A 322 19.14 -17.99 -13.58
CA ASP A 322 20.46 -18.27 -14.19
C ASP A 322 21.17 -17.04 -14.79
N LYS A 323 20.56 -15.85 -14.76
CA LYS A 323 21.18 -14.62 -15.29
C LYS A 323 22.27 -14.00 -14.40
N SER A 324 22.68 -14.67 -13.33
CA SER A 324 23.69 -14.22 -12.36
C SER A 324 24.91 -15.16 -12.26
N ALA A 325 25.27 -15.86 -13.35
CA ALA A 325 26.53 -16.57 -13.49
C ALA A 325 27.52 -15.76 -14.32
#